data_cb1c5d7adde5e38fc12e384a8d74b93d
#
_entry.id   cb1c5d7adde5e38fc12e384a8d74b93d
#
_cell.length_a   1.000
_cell.length_b   1.000
_cell.length_c   1.000
_cell.angle_alpha   90.00
_cell.angle_beta   90.00
_cell.angle_gamma   90.00
#
_symmetry.space_group_name_H-M   'P 1'
#
loop_
_entity.id
_entity.type
_entity.pdbx_description
1 polymer ?
#
loop_
_entity_poly.entity_id
_entity_poly.type
_entity_poly.pdbx_seq_one_letter_code
_entity_poly.pdbx_strand_id
1 'polypeptide(L)'
;MRNIYGAIIVFSFTLFPYIYLTARMSFINQSKTLIEAGRILGLENKSIFFKLAIPMARPAIIAGLALVIMETLSDFGAVEHFAVPTFTIGIYRTWFGMYDLNTAMQLASLLLIFVSFFLIIELSLIHISEPTRLHCI
;
A
#
# COMPACT_ATOMS: atom_id res chain seq x y z
N MET A 1 -24.96 -12.08 -1.44
CA MET A 1 -23.80 -12.41 -2.27
C MET A 1 -22.56 -12.54 -1.40
N ARG A 2 -22.38 -13.72 -0.81
CA ARG A 2 -21.18 -14.03 0.01
C ARG A 2 -20.14 -14.67 -0.91
N ASN A 3 -19.44 -13.86 -1.67
CA ASN A 3 -18.50 -14.32 -2.69
C ASN A 3 -17.23 -13.46 -2.65
N ILE A 4 -16.11 -14.06 -3.05
CA ILE A 4 -14.83 -13.36 -3.18
C ILE A 4 -14.93 -12.12 -4.08
N TYR A 5 -15.76 -12.15 -5.11
CA TYR A 5 -16.02 -11.00 -5.99
C TYR A 5 -16.66 -9.84 -5.25
N GLY A 6 -17.58 -10.10 -4.33
CA GLY A 6 -18.18 -9.06 -3.49
C GLY A 6 -17.16 -8.42 -2.56
N ALA A 7 -16.28 -9.21 -1.95
CA ALA A 7 -15.17 -8.71 -1.13
C ALA A 7 -14.22 -7.84 -1.94
N ILE A 8 -13.82 -8.26 -3.14
CA ILE A 8 -12.94 -7.50 -4.03
C ILE A 8 -13.55 -6.14 -4.37
N ILE A 9 -14.83 -6.10 -4.72
CA ILE A 9 -15.52 -4.85 -5.06
C ILE A 9 -15.53 -3.90 -3.86
N VAL A 10 -15.94 -4.40 -2.69
CA VAL A 10 -16.00 -3.57 -1.47
C VAL A 10 -14.62 -3.05 -1.10
N PHE A 11 -13.59 -3.90 -1.05
CA PHE A 11 -12.24 -3.47 -0.75
C PHE A 11 -11.70 -2.47 -1.78
N SER A 12 -11.99 -2.67 -3.06
CA SER A 12 -11.56 -1.74 -4.12
C SER A 12 -12.15 -0.34 -3.90
N PHE A 13 -13.41 -0.24 -3.60
CA PHE A 13 -14.06 1.06 -3.35
C PHE A 13 -13.67 1.68 -2.02
N THR A 14 -13.50 0.88 -0.98
CA THR A 14 -13.17 1.37 0.37
C THR A 14 -11.71 1.80 0.49
N LEU A 15 -10.79 1.06 -0.14
CA LEU A 15 -9.36 1.29 -0.03
C LEU A 15 -8.78 2.16 -1.16
N PHE A 16 -9.52 2.37 -2.24
CA PHE A 16 -9.11 3.28 -3.33
C PHE A 16 -8.71 4.69 -2.85
N PRO A 17 -9.42 5.34 -1.91
CA PRO A 17 -9.04 6.66 -1.44
C PRO A 17 -7.63 6.75 -0.85
N TYR A 18 -7.12 5.70 -0.23
CA TYR A 18 -5.76 5.68 0.32
C TYR A 18 -4.70 5.86 -0.75
N ILE A 19 -4.78 5.07 -1.83
CA ILE A 19 -3.85 5.19 -2.96
C ILE A 19 -4.06 6.52 -3.69
N TYR A 20 -5.32 6.93 -3.88
CA TYR A 20 -5.64 8.18 -4.54
C TYR A 20 -5.07 9.40 -3.81
N LEU A 21 -5.25 9.48 -2.48
CA LEU A 21 -4.77 10.60 -1.68
C LEU A 21 -3.25 10.67 -1.64
N THR A 22 -2.57 9.54 -1.45
CA THR A 22 -1.11 9.51 -1.43
C THR A 22 -0.50 9.89 -2.79
N ALA A 23 -1.05 9.37 -3.87
CA ALA A 23 -0.64 9.72 -5.23
C ALA A 23 -0.92 11.21 -5.52
N ARG A 24 -2.12 11.69 -5.22
CA ARG A 24 -2.51 13.10 -5.42
C ARG A 24 -1.59 14.05 -4.67
N MET A 25 -1.30 13.78 -3.41
CA MET A 25 -0.40 14.62 -2.61
C MET A 25 1.01 14.64 -3.19
N SER A 26 1.50 13.51 -3.68
CA SER A 26 2.79 13.44 -4.34
C SER A 26 2.84 14.29 -5.61
N PHE A 27 1.81 14.21 -6.45
CA PHE A 27 1.76 15.02 -7.68
C PHE A 27 1.62 16.53 -7.39
N ILE A 28 0.84 16.92 -6.37
CA ILE A 28 0.70 18.35 -5.97
C ILE A 28 2.02 18.90 -5.44
N ASN A 29 2.78 18.10 -4.70
CA ASN A 29 4.04 18.51 -4.08
C ASN A 29 5.22 18.48 -5.06
N GLN A 30 5.04 17.96 -6.27
CA GLN A 30 6.09 18.03 -7.29
C GLN A 30 6.35 19.48 -7.67
N SER A 31 7.61 19.88 -7.65
CA SER A 31 7.99 21.24 -7.93
C SER A 31 7.64 21.65 -9.35
N LYS A 32 6.99 22.80 -9.51
CA LYS A 32 6.71 23.40 -10.84
C LYS A 32 7.97 23.56 -11.67
N THR A 33 9.08 23.84 -11.03
CA THR A 33 10.42 23.98 -11.64
C THR A 33 10.82 22.74 -12.43
N LEU A 34 10.46 21.54 -11.98
CA LEU A 34 10.80 20.29 -12.66
C LEU A 34 10.00 20.11 -13.95
N ILE A 35 8.72 20.48 -13.90
CA ILE A 35 7.84 20.43 -15.08
C ILE A 35 8.30 21.51 -16.09
N GLU A 36 8.65 22.68 -15.63
CA GLU A 36 9.18 23.76 -16.47
C GLU A 36 10.52 23.39 -17.09
N ALA A 37 11.42 22.77 -16.32
CA ALA A 37 12.69 22.26 -16.87
C ALA A 37 12.47 21.21 -17.96
N GLY A 38 11.50 20.32 -17.77
CA GLY A 38 11.13 19.34 -18.81
C GLY A 38 10.62 19.99 -20.10
N ARG A 39 9.86 21.10 -19.98
CA ARG A 39 9.39 21.88 -21.12
C ARG A 39 10.54 22.61 -21.84
N ILE A 40 11.47 23.18 -21.08
CA ILE A 40 12.65 23.85 -21.63
C ILE A 40 13.50 22.86 -22.44
N LEU A 41 13.57 21.60 -22.00
CA LEU A 41 14.25 20.51 -22.72
C LEU A 41 13.46 19.99 -23.94
N GLY A 42 12.32 20.63 -24.28
CA GLY A 42 11.52 20.26 -25.44
C GLY A 42 10.68 19.00 -25.30
N LEU A 43 10.46 18.54 -24.08
CA LEU A 43 9.62 17.37 -23.84
C LEU A 43 8.13 17.73 -23.95
N GLU A 44 7.36 16.91 -24.63
CA GLU A 44 5.91 17.02 -24.66
C GLU A 44 5.31 16.73 -23.27
N ASN A 45 4.14 17.30 -22.96
CA ASN A 45 3.45 17.12 -21.69
C ASN A 45 3.23 15.64 -21.33
N LYS A 46 2.93 14.79 -22.30
CA LYS A 46 2.82 13.34 -22.09
C LYS A 46 4.13 12.70 -21.66
N SER A 47 5.22 13.10 -22.29
CA SER A 47 6.59 12.63 -21.98
C SER A 47 7.02 13.08 -20.58
N ILE A 48 6.70 14.31 -20.20
CA ILE A 48 6.97 14.83 -18.84
C ILE A 48 6.21 14.02 -17.81
N PHE A 49 4.95 13.71 -18.06
CA PHE A 49 4.14 12.92 -17.15
C PHE A 49 4.71 11.50 -16.95
N PHE A 50 4.99 10.77 -18.02
CA PHE A 50 5.47 9.39 -17.91
C PHE A 50 6.92 9.27 -17.49
N LYS A 51 7.79 10.18 -17.91
CA LYS A 51 9.25 10.11 -17.66
C LYS A 51 9.70 10.82 -16.39
N LEU A 52 8.95 11.84 -15.94
CA LEU A 52 9.33 12.63 -14.77
C LEU A 52 8.30 12.50 -13.64
N ALA A 53 7.03 12.77 -13.88
CA ALA A 53 6.02 12.85 -12.83
C ALA A 53 5.74 11.49 -12.18
N ILE A 54 5.56 10.43 -12.96
CA ILE A 54 5.30 9.08 -12.44
C ILE A 54 6.50 8.51 -11.66
N PRO A 55 7.74 8.53 -12.18
CA PRO A 55 8.88 8.04 -11.42
C PRO A 55 9.09 8.75 -10.09
N MET A 56 8.82 10.05 -10.04
CA MET A 56 8.90 10.81 -8.78
C MET A 56 7.77 10.51 -7.81
N ALA A 57 6.60 10.11 -8.30
CA ALA A 57 5.46 9.71 -7.48
C ALA A 57 5.56 8.27 -6.97
N ARG A 58 6.48 7.45 -7.49
CA ARG A 58 6.64 6.04 -7.11
C ARG A 58 6.66 5.79 -5.61
N PRO A 59 7.48 6.49 -4.79
CA PRO A 59 7.53 6.22 -3.36
C PRO A 59 6.18 6.45 -2.68
N ALA A 60 5.44 7.48 -3.06
CA ALA A 60 4.13 7.76 -2.50
C ALA A 60 3.07 6.72 -2.93
N ILE A 61 3.14 6.24 -4.16
CA ILE A 61 2.25 5.19 -4.65
C ILE A 61 2.54 3.87 -3.94
N ILE A 62 3.81 3.53 -3.74
CA ILE A 62 4.22 2.33 -3.01
C ILE A 62 3.76 2.41 -1.55
N ALA A 63 3.91 3.57 -0.90
CA ALA A 63 3.43 3.78 0.46
C ALA A 63 1.91 3.62 0.57
N GLY A 64 1.15 4.16 -0.37
CA GLY A 64 -0.30 3.98 -0.42
C GLY A 64 -0.71 2.52 -0.64
N LEU A 65 0.01 1.81 -1.51
CA LEU A 65 -0.23 0.40 -1.77
C LEU A 65 0.08 -0.47 -0.55
N ALA A 66 1.20 -0.21 0.14
CA ALA A 66 1.55 -0.93 1.36
C ALA A 66 0.51 -0.73 2.46
N LEU A 67 0.00 0.50 2.62
CA LEU A 67 -1.09 0.78 3.55
C LEU A 67 -2.34 -0.03 3.22
N VAL A 68 -2.72 -0.12 1.95
CA VAL A 68 -3.85 -0.93 1.49
C VAL A 68 -3.63 -2.41 1.76
N ILE A 69 -2.44 -2.92 1.52
CA ILE A 69 -2.10 -4.33 1.79
C ILE A 69 -2.20 -4.61 3.30
N MET A 70 -1.65 -3.73 4.14
CA MET A 70 -1.72 -3.87 5.59
C MET A 70 -3.17 -3.87 6.09
N GLU A 71 -3.98 -2.93 5.61
CA GLU A 71 -5.40 -2.83 5.98
C GLU A 71 -6.17 -4.09 5.55
N THR A 72 -5.94 -4.56 4.31
CA THR A 72 -6.58 -5.77 3.80
C THR A 72 -6.18 -7.02 4.59
N LEU A 73 -4.92 -7.13 5.01
CA LEU A 73 -4.44 -8.26 5.80
C LEU A 73 -4.98 -8.24 7.24
N SER A 74 -5.24 -7.05 7.78
CA SER A 74 -5.75 -6.87 9.15
C SER A 74 -7.26 -6.96 9.22
N ASP A 75 -7.96 -6.80 8.09
CA ASP A 75 -9.42 -6.79 8.09
C ASP A 75 -9.97 -8.19 8.40
N PHE A 76 -10.75 -8.26 9.47
CA PHE A 76 -11.47 -9.45 9.88
C PHE A 76 -12.96 -9.37 9.51
N GLY A 77 -13.58 -8.20 9.70
CA GLY A 77 -15.02 -8.05 9.62
C GLY A 77 -15.58 -8.23 8.22
N ALA A 78 -15.03 -7.55 7.23
CA ALA A 78 -15.51 -7.66 5.85
C ALA A 78 -15.24 -9.05 5.27
N VAL A 79 -14.03 -9.60 5.47
CA VAL A 79 -13.69 -10.93 4.93
C VAL A 79 -14.51 -12.05 5.57
N GLU A 80 -14.85 -11.93 6.85
CA GLU A 80 -15.76 -12.87 7.52
C GLU A 80 -17.18 -12.76 6.97
N HIS A 81 -17.67 -11.53 6.77
CA HIS A 81 -18.99 -11.29 6.18
C HIS A 81 -19.14 -11.91 4.79
N PHE A 82 -18.11 -11.81 3.95
CA PHE A 82 -18.10 -12.40 2.62
C PHE A 82 -17.68 -13.88 2.60
N ALA A 83 -17.42 -14.47 3.77
CA ALA A 83 -16.97 -15.86 3.93
C ALA A 83 -15.71 -16.20 3.10
N VAL A 84 -14.79 -15.25 2.95
CA VAL A 84 -13.52 -15.45 2.27
C VAL A 84 -12.50 -16.03 3.26
N PRO A 85 -11.91 -17.20 3.00
CA PRO A 85 -10.89 -17.77 3.88
C PRO A 85 -9.58 -16.98 3.76
N THR A 86 -9.37 -16.08 4.70
CA THR A 86 -8.11 -15.33 4.83
C THR A 86 -7.27 -15.89 5.97
N PHE A 87 -6.00 -15.49 6.00
CA PHE A 87 -5.07 -15.89 7.06
C PHE A 87 -5.54 -15.43 8.44
N THR A 88 -6.06 -14.21 8.54
CA THR A 88 -6.61 -13.64 9.78
C THR A 88 -7.80 -14.42 10.30
N ILE A 89 -8.72 -14.83 9.44
CA ILE A 89 -9.83 -15.71 9.80
C ILE A 89 -9.32 -17.10 10.24
N GLY A 90 -8.27 -17.60 9.61
CA GLY A 90 -7.61 -18.84 9.99
C GLY A 90 -7.10 -18.80 11.43
N ILE A 91 -6.42 -17.72 11.81
CA ILE A 91 -5.96 -17.49 13.19
C ILE A 91 -7.13 -17.48 14.17
N TYR A 92 -8.18 -16.73 13.86
CA TYR A 92 -9.36 -16.63 14.71
C TYR A 92 -10.06 -17.98 14.90
N ARG A 93 -10.26 -18.74 13.82
CA ARG A 93 -10.91 -20.06 13.89
C ARG A 93 -10.06 -21.08 14.65
N THR A 94 -8.74 -21.04 14.51
CA THR A 94 -7.84 -21.93 15.25
C THR A 94 -7.89 -21.62 16.75
N TRP A 95 -7.92 -20.35 17.11
CA TRP A 95 -7.99 -19.95 18.52
C TRP A 95 -9.36 -20.26 19.14
N PHE A 96 -10.44 -19.75 18.56
CA PHE A 96 -11.79 -19.86 19.15
C PHE A 96 -12.57 -21.11 18.74
N GLY A 97 -12.30 -21.66 17.55
CA GLY A 97 -13.00 -22.84 17.07
C GLY A 97 -12.35 -24.17 17.47
N MET A 98 -11.02 -24.21 17.46
CA MET A 98 -10.25 -25.42 17.81
C MET A 98 -9.68 -25.39 19.24
N TYR A 99 -9.76 -24.22 19.91
CA TYR A 99 -9.17 -23.99 21.23
C TYR A 99 -7.66 -24.26 21.29
N ASP A 100 -6.97 -24.17 20.15
CA ASP A 100 -5.52 -24.34 20.04
C ASP A 100 -4.81 -23.00 19.98
N LEU A 101 -4.46 -22.50 21.15
CA LEU A 101 -3.75 -21.23 21.29
C LEU A 101 -2.35 -21.29 20.71
N ASN A 102 -1.65 -22.44 20.84
CA ASN A 102 -0.28 -22.56 20.37
C ASN A 102 -0.18 -22.42 18.85
N THR A 103 -1.04 -23.13 18.13
CA THR A 103 -1.09 -23.03 16.66
C THR A 103 -1.55 -21.64 16.21
N ALA A 104 -2.53 -21.03 16.90
CA ALA A 104 -2.96 -19.68 16.61
C ALA A 104 -1.83 -18.65 16.78
N MET A 105 -1.02 -18.78 17.83
CA MET A 105 0.15 -17.92 18.07
C MET A 105 1.24 -18.09 17.01
N GLN A 106 1.48 -19.31 16.56
CA GLN A 106 2.42 -19.56 15.47
C GLN A 106 1.97 -18.91 14.16
N LEU A 107 0.69 -19.03 13.81
CA LEU A 107 0.12 -18.39 12.63
C LEU A 107 0.17 -16.86 12.73
N ALA A 108 -0.15 -16.29 13.89
CA ALA A 108 -0.06 -14.85 14.14
C ALA A 108 1.37 -14.33 14.02
N SER A 109 2.35 -15.08 14.54
CA SER A 109 3.78 -14.74 14.43
C SER A 109 4.24 -14.75 12.97
N LEU A 110 3.79 -15.71 12.19
CA LEU A 110 4.12 -15.80 10.77
C LEU A 110 3.54 -14.62 9.99
N LEU A 111 2.30 -14.23 10.29
CA LEU A 111 1.69 -13.05 9.69
C LEU A 111 2.44 -11.77 10.09
N LEU A 112 2.85 -11.65 11.35
CA LEU A 112 3.62 -10.52 11.84
C LEU A 112 4.97 -10.39 11.12
N ILE A 113 5.67 -11.50 10.92
CA ILE A 113 6.94 -11.53 10.18
C ILE A 113 6.72 -11.08 8.74
N PHE A 114 5.67 -11.57 8.10
CA PHE A 114 5.33 -11.21 6.73
C PHE A 114 5.03 -9.71 6.58
N VAL A 115 4.20 -9.15 7.46
CA VAL A 115 3.87 -7.71 7.47
C VAL A 115 5.11 -6.88 7.78
N SER A 116 5.94 -7.29 8.74
CA SER A 116 7.18 -6.60 9.08
C SER A 116 8.16 -6.58 7.91
N PHE A 117 8.26 -7.66 7.17
CA PHE A 117 9.09 -7.73 5.97
C PHE A 117 8.65 -6.71 4.91
N PHE A 118 7.34 -6.61 4.67
CA PHE A 118 6.78 -5.59 3.77
C PHE A 118 7.08 -4.17 4.24
N LEU A 119 6.91 -3.88 5.52
CA LEU A 119 7.23 -2.57 6.10
C LEU A 119 8.70 -2.21 5.95
N ILE A 120 9.61 -3.15 6.16
CA ILE A 120 11.05 -2.92 6.00
C ILE A 120 11.38 -2.59 4.54
N ILE A 121 10.81 -3.31 3.59
CA ILE A 121 10.99 -3.02 2.16
C ILE A 121 10.45 -1.62 1.83
N GLU A 122 9.28 -1.27 2.31
CA GLU A 122 8.68 0.05 2.09
C GLU A 122 9.56 1.17 2.64
N LEU A 123 10.00 1.06 3.89
CA LEU A 123 10.88 2.02 4.52
C LEU A 123 12.22 2.13 3.78
N SER A 124 12.77 1.02 3.30
CA SER A 124 13.98 1.01 2.50
C SER A 124 13.80 1.75 1.18
N LEU A 125 12.67 1.54 0.49
CA LEU A 125 12.36 2.21 -0.77
C LEU A 125 12.13 3.72 -0.56
N ILE A 126 11.47 4.13 0.52
CA ILE A 126 11.27 5.54 0.89
C ILE A 126 12.61 6.18 1.22
N HIS A 127 13.47 5.50 1.98
CA HIS A 127 14.78 6.02 2.39
C HIS A 127 15.75 6.18 1.21
N ILE A 128 15.69 5.30 0.21
CA ILE A 128 16.49 5.41 -1.03
C ILE A 128 16.04 6.60 -1.89
N SER A 129 14.77 6.98 -1.82
CA SER A 129 14.23 8.09 -2.63
C SER A 129 14.39 9.48 -1.99
N GLU A 130 14.92 9.60 -0.77
CA GLU A 130 15.12 10.87 -0.05
C GLU A 130 16.59 11.31 0.19
N PRO A 131 17.60 11.04 -0.65
CA PRO A 131 18.94 11.51 -0.35
C PRO A 131 19.16 13.02 -0.59
N THR A 132 18.18 13.75 -1.14
CA THR A 132 18.39 15.11 -1.65
C THR A 132 17.74 16.23 -0.85
N ARG A 133 16.97 15.94 0.20
CA ARG A 133 16.31 17.01 0.98
C ARG A 133 17.16 17.60 2.13
N LEU A 134 18.26 16.99 2.50
CA LEU A 134 19.09 17.44 3.63
C LEU A 134 20.25 18.37 3.25
N HIS A 135 20.44 18.71 1.97
CA HIS A 135 21.53 19.58 1.53
C HIS A 135 21.08 20.94 0.98
N CYS A 136 19.83 21.34 1.18
CA CYS A 136 19.34 22.67 0.83
C CYS A 136 18.87 23.44 2.09
N ILE A 137 19.80 23.69 3.02
CA ILE A 137 19.73 24.75 4.04
C ILE A 137 21.01 25.55 3.94
#